data_39761460f9a118bdb8ec27c49dcaaa44
#
_entry.id   39761460f9a118bdb8ec27c49dcaaa44
#
_cell.length_a   1.000
_cell.length_b   1.000
_cell.length_c   1.000
_cell.angle_alpha   90.00
_cell.angle_beta   90.00
_cell.angle_gamma   90.00
#
_symmetry.space_group_name_H-M   'P 1'
#
loop_
_entity.id
_entity.type
_entity.pdbx_description
1 polymer ?
#
loop_
_entity_poly.entity_id
_entity_poly.type
_entity_poly.pdbx_seq_one_letter_code
_entity_poly.pdbx_strand_id
1 'polypeptide(L)'
;MSLLFSLALASLPALPEPVANNAVAKVIVNEQAYFLSFMGLGAKKDHHSVHNRVWALKLGDKQWLAKSPVPSSLQPKGRLASTAVGLGEYAYVFGGYTVNSDHTEISSPDVYRYDLKNDRYTQLANIPVPVDDSVALSYQQRYIYLVSGWHNDGNVNLVQVYDIQTDTWQQASPFLGEPVFGQAAAISGNTIVVCDGVKTQANADKRRSFASVAQCLKGTIDEQNPLKIDWRTLDHPTGTAHYRMAASSYNGAIYMLGGSANPYNYNGMGYNGKPAPASGHVWRFDVANNRWQVLAPLKTPSMDHRGLLEHGGILYRIGGMDNQQQVTTKVLGDKVEEL
;
A
#
# COMPACT_ATOMS: atom_id res chain seq x y z
N MET A 1 14.42 -21.39 33.66
CA MET A 1 15.08 -20.07 33.54
C MET A 1 15.26 -19.81 32.05
N SER A 2 14.27 -19.21 31.41
CA SER A 2 14.29 -18.89 29.96
C SER A 2 14.98 -17.55 29.81
N LEU A 3 16.17 -17.54 29.21
CA LEU A 3 16.85 -16.31 28.80
C LEU A 3 16.06 -15.70 27.64
N LEU A 4 15.25 -14.71 27.96
CA LEU A 4 14.71 -13.76 26.98
C LEU A 4 15.90 -12.93 26.44
N PHE A 5 16.46 -13.33 25.30
CA PHE A 5 17.27 -12.45 24.48
C PHE A 5 16.37 -11.36 23.93
N SER A 6 16.30 -10.25 24.66
CA SER A 6 15.88 -8.99 24.06
C SER A 6 16.93 -8.62 23.00
N LEU A 7 16.76 -9.09 21.77
CA LEU A 7 17.47 -8.52 20.63
C LEU A 7 17.04 -7.06 20.55
N ALA A 8 17.91 -6.14 20.99
CA ALA A 8 17.81 -4.75 20.60
C ALA A 8 17.75 -4.75 19.07
N LEU A 9 16.57 -4.44 18.50
CA LEU A 9 16.40 -4.37 17.06
C LEU A 9 17.31 -3.29 16.54
N ALA A 10 18.40 -3.71 15.89
CA ALA A 10 19.17 -2.83 15.05
C ALA A 10 18.20 -2.25 14.01
N SER A 11 18.20 -0.93 13.83
CA SER A 11 17.45 -0.29 12.76
C SER A 11 17.79 -1.00 11.44
N LEU A 12 16.78 -1.36 10.66
CA LEU A 12 17.02 -1.95 9.35
C LEU A 12 17.81 -0.98 8.46
N PRO A 13 18.66 -1.50 7.56
CA PRO A 13 19.48 -0.65 6.69
C PRO A 13 18.58 0.18 5.78
N ALA A 14 19.04 1.41 5.49
CA ALA A 14 18.39 2.28 4.52
C ALA A 14 18.39 1.63 3.13
N LEU A 15 17.39 1.99 2.31
CA LEU A 15 17.37 1.63 0.89
C LEU A 15 18.61 2.19 0.18
N PRO A 16 19.12 1.53 -0.86
CA PRO A 16 20.28 2.00 -1.63
C PRO A 16 20.04 3.32 -2.38
N GLU A 17 18.79 3.63 -2.63
CA GLU A 17 18.36 4.87 -3.29
C GLU A 17 17.05 5.38 -2.70
N PRO A 18 16.78 6.70 -2.79
CA PRO A 18 15.50 7.24 -2.38
C PRO A 18 14.36 6.72 -3.26
N VAL A 19 13.26 6.29 -2.61
CA VAL A 19 12.06 5.86 -3.34
C VAL A 19 10.80 6.23 -2.53
N ALA A 20 9.79 6.72 -3.23
CA ALA A 20 8.44 6.93 -2.73
C ALA A 20 7.44 6.25 -3.67
N ASN A 21 6.21 6.09 -3.23
CA ASN A 21 5.17 5.48 -4.06
C ASN A 21 5.51 4.05 -4.54
N ASN A 22 6.38 3.38 -3.79
CA ASN A 22 6.84 2.02 -4.07
C ASN A 22 5.89 0.99 -3.48
N ALA A 23 5.61 -0.07 -4.24
CA ALA A 23 4.91 -1.24 -3.71
C ALA A 23 5.86 -2.03 -2.79
N VAL A 24 5.35 -2.53 -1.67
CA VAL A 24 6.15 -3.28 -0.70
C VAL A 24 5.49 -4.60 -0.34
N ALA A 25 6.31 -5.64 -0.13
CA ALA A 25 5.83 -6.95 0.30
C ALA A 25 6.80 -7.61 1.27
N LYS A 26 6.26 -8.45 2.16
CA LYS A 26 7.04 -9.39 2.97
C LYS A 26 6.82 -10.81 2.46
N VAL A 27 7.89 -11.54 2.19
CA VAL A 27 7.84 -12.96 1.82
C VAL A 27 8.70 -13.79 2.78
N ILE A 28 8.38 -15.08 2.89
CA ILE A 28 9.15 -16.02 3.70
C ILE A 28 9.68 -17.11 2.78
N VAL A 29 11.00 -17.14 2.58
CA VAL A 29 11.67 -18.11 1.72
C VAL A 29 12.64 -18.93 2.58
N ASN A 30 12.48 -20.26 2.59
CA ASN A 30 13.28 -21.17 3.44
C ASN A 30 13.32 -20.69 4.90
N GLU A 31 12.16 -20.38 5.48
CA GLU A 31 11.99 -19.89 6.88
C GLU A 31 12.65 -18.54 7.18
N GLN A 32 13.20 -17.86 6.18
CA GLN A 32 13.78 -16.53 6.30
C GLN A 32 12.81 -15.47 5.78
N ALA A 33 12.61 -14.42 6.56
CA ALA A 33 11.77 -13.29 6.15
C ALA A 33 12.58 -12.29 5.31
N TYR A 34 11.94 -11.80 4.25
CA TYR A 34 12.49 -10.78 3.36
C TYR A 34 11.49 -9.65 3.19
N PHE A 35 12.01 -8.43 3.15
CA PHE A 35 11.27 -7.25 2.68
C PHE A 35 11.66 -6.95 1.25
N LEU A 36 10.65 -6.61 0.46
CA LEU A 36 10.79 -6.26 -0.96
C LEU A 36 10.24 -4.86 -1.19
N SER A 37 10.93 -4.07 -2.01
CA SER A 37 10.48 -2.76 -2.50
C SER A 37 10.51 -2.80 -4.02
N PHE A 38 9.36 -2.58 -4.65
CA PHE A 38 9.16 -2.66 -6.09
C PHE A 38 8.83 -1.30 -6.66
N MET A 39 9.50 -0.88 -7.74
CA MET A 39 9.15 0.32 -8.53
C MET A 39 9.09 1.59 -7.68
N GLY A 40 8.57 2.65 -8.25
CA GLY A 40 8.28 3.89 -7.56
C GLY A 40 8.95 5.11 -8.16
N LEU A 41 8.97 6.18 -7.38
CA LEU A 41 9.44 7.50 -7.72
C LEU A 41 10.79 7.78 -7.06
N GLY A 42 11.79 8.17 -7.85
CA GLY A 42 13.10 8.59 -7.35
C GLY A 42 13.14 10.04 -6.86
N ALA A 43 14.30 10.46 -6.38
CA ALA A 43 14.52 11.75 -5.70
C ALA A 43 14.13 13.00 -6.50
N LYS A 44 14.22 12.97 -7.84
CA LYS A 44 13.87 14.13 -8.68
C LYS A 44 12.39 14.43 -8.75
N LYS A 45 11.52 13.45 -8.45
CA LYS A 45 10.05 13.57 -8.44
C LYS A 45 9.48 14.04 -9.79
N ASP A 46 10.06 13.58 -10.89
CA ASP A 46 9.63 13.82 -12.25
C ASP A 46 9.39 12.49 -12.99
N HIS A 47 8.82 12.54 -14.18
CA HIS A 47 8.52 11.34 -14.96
C HIS A 47 9.79 10.53 -15.33
N HIS A 48 10.96 11.16 -15.42
CA HIS A 48 12.24 10.47 -15.67
C HIS A 48 12.74 9.67 -14.47
N SER A 49 12.29 10.02 -13.27
CA SER A 49 12.66 9.33 -12.04
C SER A 49 11.70 8.22 -11.64
N VAL A 50 10.62 8.01 -12.42
CA VAL A 50 9.75 6.84 -12.26
C VAL A 50 10.46 5.60 -12.79
N HIS A 51 10.56 4.56 -11.97
CA HIS A 51 11.38 3.39 -12.29
C HIS A 51 10.71 2.06 -11.96
N ASN A 52 11.26 0.97 -12.50
CA ASN A 52 10.82 -0.41 -12.24
C ASN A 52 11.83 -1.23 -11.42
N ARG A 53 12.82 -0.59 -10.78
CA ARG A 53 13.86 -1.26 -9.97
C ARG A 53 13.27 -1.96 -8.76
N VAL A 54 13.97 -2.98 -8.30
CA VAL A 54 13.55 -3.83 -7.17
C VAL A 54 14.69 -4.02 -6.20
N TRP A 55 14.38 -3.91 -4.93
CA TRP A 55 15.29 -4.13 -3.82
C TRP A 55 14.73 -5.18 -2.87
N ALA A 56 15.58 -6.10 -2.42
CA ALA A 56 15.25 -7.13 -1.45
C ALA A 56 16.20 -7.05 -0.23
N LEU A 57 15.64 -7.10 0.97
CA LEU A 57 16.36 -7.19 2.22
C LEU A 57 16.00 -8.50 2.91
N LYS A 58 16.97 -9.38 3.11
CA LYS A 58 16.83 -10.47 4.08
C LYS A 58 16.89 -9.87 5.49
N LEU A 59 15.89 -10.13 6.32
CA LEU A 59 15.88 -9.59 7.67
C LEU A 59 17.05 -10.18 8.48
N GLY A 60 17.83 -9.29 9.11
CA GLY A 60 19.10 -9.61 9.74
C GLY A 60 20.34 -9.23 8.91
N ASP A 61 20.19 -9.04 7.60
CA ASP A 61 21.30 -8.57 6.76
C ASP A 61 21.50 -7.05 6.89
N LYS A 62 22.68 -6.59 6.50
CA LYS A 62 23.11 -5.18 6.64
C LYS A 62 22.85 -4.35 5.37
N GLN A 63 22.37 -4.95 4.30
CA GLN A 63 22.18 -4.25 3.01
C GLN A 63 21.08 -4.86 2.18
N TRP A 64 20.41 -3.99 1.40
CA TRP A 64 19.49 -4.38 0.37
C TRP A 64 20.26 -4.85 -0.88
N LEU A 65 19.72 -5.86 -1.53
CA LEU A 65 20.25 -6.40 -2.79
C LEU A 65 19.34 -6.03 -3.95
N ALA A 66 19.93 -5.57 -5.05
CA ALA A 66 19.22 -5.35 -6.30
C ALA A 66 18.69 -6.69 -6.85
N LYS A 67 17.49 -6.66 -7.40
CA LYS A 67 16.80 -7.79 -8.02
C LYS A 67 16.34 -7.43 -9.43
N SER A 68 15.95 -8.44 -10.18
CA SER A 68 15.39 -8.25 -11.51
C SER A 68 14.25 -7.22 -11.48
N PRO A 69 14.27 -6.21 -12.37
CA PRO A 69 13.26 -5.16 -12.38
C PRO A 69 11.89 -5.72 -12.76
N VAL A 70 10.83 -5.09 -12.27
CA VAL A 70 9.45 -5.50 -12.61
C VAL A 70 9.22 -5.33 -14.10
N PRO A 71 8.74 -6.37 -14.81
CA PRO A 71 8.34 -6.24 -16.22
C PRO A 71 7.12 -5.33 -16.37
N SER A 72 6.86 -4.87 -17.58
CA SER A 72 5.66 -4.12 -17.92
C SER A 72 5.24 -4.38 -19.36
N SER A 73 3.92 -4.53 -19.57
CA SER A 73 3.32 -4.55 -20.91
C SER A 73 3.21 -3.14 -21.51
N LEU A 74 3.34 -2.09 -20.67
CA LEU A 74 3.26 -0.68 -21.05
C LEU A 74 4.65 -0.04 -21.16
N GLN A 75 4.70 1.13 -21.82
CA GLN A 75 5.87 2.00 -21.83
C GLN A 75 5.44 3.38 -21.29
N PRO A 76 6.30 4.04 -20.52
CA PRO A 76 7.55 3.58 -19.91
C PRO A 76 7.32 2.42 -18.93
N LYS A 77 8.35 1.61 -18.63
CA LYS A 77 8.21 0.43 -17.77
C LYS A 77 8.04 0.77 -16.29
N GLY A 78 8.53 1.91 -15.85
CA GLY A 78 8.37 2.38 -14.47
C GLY A 78 6.91 2.70 -14.15
N ARG A 79 6.49 2.40 -12.92
CA ARG A 79 5.11 2.65 -12.46
C ARG A 79 5.09 3.21 -11.07
N LEU A 80 4.09 4.04 -10.81
CA LEU A 80 3.72 4.56 -9.50
C LEU A 80 2.44 3.90 -9.01
N ALA A 81 2.20 3.97 -7.73
CA ALA A 81 0.97 3.52 -7.09
C ALA A 81 0.56 2.06 -7.41
N SER A 82 1.55 1.24 -7.77
CA SER A 82 1.37 -0.21 -7.75
C SER A 82 1.22 -0.68 -6.31
N THR A 83 0.51 -1.79 -6.12
CA THR A 83 0.42 -2.44 -4.81
C THR A 83 1.02 -3.84 -4.87
N ALA A 84 1.50 -4.34 -3.74
CA ALA A 84 2.05 -5.68 -3.65
C ALA A 84 1.67 -6.36 -2.34
N VAL A 85 1.63 -7.69 -2.37
CA VAL A 85 1.42 -8.51 -1.19
C VAL A 85 2.26 -9.78 -1.26
N GLY A 86 2.83 -10.17 -0.13
CA GLY A 86 3.49 -11.47 0.01
C GLY A 86 2.49 -12.55 0.35
N LEU A 87 2.61 -13.71 -0.31
CA LEU A 87 1.80 -14.88 -0.06
C LEU A 87 2.66 -16.13 -0.21
N GLY A 88 2.93 -16.79 0.91
CA GLY A 88 3.92 -17.86 0.95
C GLY A 88 5.33 -17.36 0.60
N GLU A 89 5.99 -18.03 -0.34
CA GLU A 89 7.34 -17.67 -0.81
C GLU A 89 7.35 -16.61 -1.94
N TYR A 90 6.17 -16.19 -2.43
CA TYR A 90 6.03 -15.31 -3.59
C TYR A 90 5.51 -13.93 -3.20
N ALA A 91 5.94 -12.91 -3.94
CA ALA A 91 5.29 -11.61 -3.95
C ALA A 91 4.43 -11.46 -5.21
N TYR A 92 3.25 -10.89 -5.03
CA TYR A 92 2.32 -10.56 -6.11
C TYR A 92 2.26 -9.05 -6.26
N VAL A 93 2.50 -8.55 -7.47
CA VAL A 93 2.58 -7.11 -7.79
C VAL A 93 1.49 -6.76 -8.79
N PHE A 94 0.70 -5.74 -8.47
CA PHE A 94 -0.51 -5.38 -9.22
C PHE A 94 -0.48 -3.94 -9.69
N GLY A 95 -0.92 -3.72 -10.93
CA GLY A 95 -1.33 -2.44 -11.46
C GLY A 95 -0.29 -1.33 -11.33
N GLY A 96 -0.74 -0.20 -10.82
CA GLY A 96 0.01 1.04 -10.84
C GLY A 96 -0.19 1.80 -12.16
N TYR A 97 0.38 3.00 -12.27
CA TYR A 97 0.27 3.80 -13.48
C TYR A 97 1.62 4.24 -14.04
N THR A 98 1.67 4.36 -15.36
CA THR A 98 2.82 4.94 -16.07
C THR A 98 2.67 6.46 -16.13
N VAL A 99 3.81 7.18 -16.19
CA VAL A 99 3.84 8.63 -16.41
C VAL A 99 4.67 8.92 -17.66
N ASN A 100 4.03 9.38 -18.70
CA ASN A 100 4.68 9.76 -19.95
C ASN A 100 5.29 11.18 -19.88
N SER A 101 6.11 11.53 -20.88
CA SER A 101 6.74 12.87 -20.97
C SER A 101 5.73 14.02 -21.15
N ASP A 102 4.55 13.73 -21.67
CA ASP A 102 3.42 14.66 -21.80
C ASP A 102 2.52 14.66 -20.55
N HIS A 103 2.93 13.96 -19.48
CA HIS A 103 2.17 13.76 -18.24
C HIS A 103 0.85 12.97 -18.39
N THR A 104 0.68 12.23 -19.50
CA THR A 104 -0.42 11.25 -19.55
C THR A 104 -0.12 10.07 -18.65
N GLU A 105 -1.14 9.63 -17.92
CA GLU A 105 -1.09 8.53 -16.97
C GLU A 105 -2.02 7.42 -17.45
N ILE A 106 -1.53 6.18 -17.41
CA ILE A 106 -2.31 5.00 -17.83
C ILE A 106 -2.22 3.96 -16.71
N SER A 107 -3.38 3.56 -16.18
CA SER A 107 -3.47 2.48 -15.20
C SER A 107 -3.13 1.14 -15.85
N SER A 108 -2.13 0.44 -15.32
CA SER A 108 -1.63 -0.82 -15.86
C SER A 108 -2.52 -1.99 -15.48
N PRO A 109 -2.84 -2.91 -16.43
CA PRO A 109 -3.53 -4.16 -16.11
C PRO A 109 -2.60 -5.21 -15.54
N ASP A 110 -1.29 -4.99 -15.55
CA ASP A 110 -0.27 -6.01 -15.31
C ASP A 110 -0.36 -6.61 -13.91
N VAL A 111 -0.22 -7.93 -13.86
CA VAL A 111 -0.04 -8.71 -12.64
C VAL A 111 1.17 -9.62 -12.79
N TYR A 112 2.06 -9.55 -11.82
CA TYR A 112 3.24 -10.42 -11.80
C TYR A 112 3.38 -11.13 -10.46
N ARG A 113 3.64 -12.44 -10.51
CA ARG A 113 4.17 -13.20 -9.39
C ARG A 113 5.69 -13.17 -9.45
N TYR A 114 6.31 -12.69 -8.39
CA TYR A 114 7.77 -12.66 -8.25
C TYR A 114 8.25 -13.81 -7.36
N ASP A 115 9.17 -14.61 -7.89
CA ASP A 115 9.91 -15.67 -7.20
C ASP A 115 11.27 -15.11 -6.76
N LEU A 116 11.38 -14.78 -5.47
CA LEU A 116 12.61 -14.20 -4.91
C LEU A 116 13.80 -15.18 -5.00
N LYS A 117 13.57 -16.48 -4.81
CA LYS A 117 14.61 -17.52 -4.81
C LYS A 117 15.30 -17.63 -6.17
N ASN A 118 14.50 -17.60 -7.25
CA ASN A 118 14.98 -17.73 -8.62
C ASN A 118 15.17 -16.39 -9.33
N ASP A 119 14.82 -15.26 -8.68
CA ASP A 119 14.84 -13.90 -9.22
C ASP A 119 14.09 -13.79 -10.56
N ARG A 120 12.85 -14.31 -10.62
CA ARG A 120 12.05 -14.43 -11.84
C ARG A 120 10.62 -13.98 -11.64
N TYR A 121 10.05 -13.43 -12.70
CA TYR A 121 8.65 -13.07 -12.80
C TYR A 121 7.87 -14.07 -13.63
N THR A 122 6.64 -14.36 -13.19
CA THR A 122 5.61 -15.02 -14.00
C THR A 122 4.50 -14.01 -14.21
N GLN A 123 4.18 -13.72 -15.46
CA GLN A 123 2.99 -12.92 -15.77
C GLN A 123 1.75 -13.75 -15.49
N LEU A 124 0.78 -13.13 -14.86
CA LEU A 124 -0.51 -13.73 -14.47
C LEU A 124 -1.65 -13.04 -15.23
N ALA A 125 -2.87 -13.53 -15.06
CA ALA A 125 -4.05 -12.92 -15.66
C ALA A 125 -4.17 -11.44 -15.30
N ASN A 126 -4.32 -10.59 -16.29
CA ASN A 126 -4.44 -9.14 -16.13
C ASN A 126 -5.63 -8.76 -15.26
N ILE A 127 -5.51 -7.64 -14.53
CA ILE A 127 -6.61 -7.03 -13.78
C ILE A 127 -7.73 -6.67 -14.78
N PRO A 128 -8.97 -7.15 -14.59
CA PRO A 128 -10.07 -6.89 -15.54
C PRO A 128 -10.38 -5.41 -15.72
N VAL A 129 -10.39 -4.64 -14.63
CA VAL A 129 -10.43 -3.18 -14.64
C VAL A 129 -9.13 -2.69 -14.01
N PRO A 130 -8.15 -2.26 -14.81
CA PRO A 130 -6.86 -1.80 -14.29
C PRO A 130 -7.03 -0.72 -13.24
N VAL A 131 -6.34 -0.86 -12.12
CA VAL A 131 -6.39 0.13 -11.03
C VAL A 131 -5.00 0.45 -10.51
N ASP A 132 -4.86 1.66 -10.05
CA ASP A 132 -3.72 2.14 -9.28
C ASP A 132 -4.20 2.85 -8.00
N ASP A 133 -3.26 3.20 -7.14
CA ASP A 133 -3.58 3.78 -5.82
C ASP A 133 -4.67 2.98 -5.06
N SER A 134 -4.75 1.67 -5.34
CA SER A 134 -5.60 0.70 -4.68
C SER A 134 -4.84 0.04 -3.53
N VAL A 135 -5.46 -0.90 -2.87
CA VAL A 135 -4.86 -1.75 -1.83
C VAL A 135 -4.96 -3.22 -2.22
N ALA A 136 -3.95 -4.03 -1.88
CA ALA A 136 -3.97 -5.47 -2.08
C ALA A 136 -3.97 -6.19 -0.73
N LEU A 137 -4.96 -7.05 -0.51
CA LEU A 137 -5.19 -7.73 0.76
C LEU A 137 -5.27 -9.24 0.53
N SER A 138 -4.41 -10.01 1.19
CA SER A 138 -4.41 -11.48 1.05
C SER A 138 -5.31 -12.16 2.08
N TYR A 139 -6.03 -13.17 1.65
CA TYR A 139 -6.95 -13.95 2.49
C TYR A 139 -6.82 -15.45 2.21
N GLN A 140 -6.82 -16.26 3.30
CA GLN A 140 -6.77 -17.73 3.27
C GLN A 140 -5.63 -18.32 2.40
N GLN A 141 -4.49 -17.64 2.29
CA GLN A 141 -3.36 -18.07 1.46
C GLN A 141 -3.75 -18.39 -0.01
N ARG A 142 -4.83 -17.79 -0.50
CA ARG A 142 -5.37 -18.06 -1.83
C ARG A 142 -5.91 -16.83 -2.55
N TYR A 143 -6.66 -15.99 -1.87
CA TYR A 143 -7.35 -14.86 -2.50
C TYR A 143 -6.59 -13.56 -2.26
N ILE A 144 -6.55 -12.69 -3.27
CA ILE A 144 -6.02 -11.33 -3.13
C ILE A 144 -7.11 -10.36 -3.62
N TYR A 145 -7.50 -9.45 -2.73
CA TYR A 145 -8.54 -8.44 -2.99
C TYR A 145 -7.88 -7.12 -3.36
N LEU A 146 -8.29 -6.55 -4.50
CA LEU A 146 -8.05 -5.15 -4.83
C LEU A 146 -9.32 -4.36 -4.53
N VAL A 147 -9.24 -3.37 -3.64
CA VAL A 147 -10.42 -2.63 -3.16
C VAL A 147 -10.34 -1.19 -3.62
N SER A 148 -11.34 -0.74 -4.41
CA SER A 148 -11.41 0.63 -4.92
C SER A 148 -10.16 1.02 -5.70
N GLY A 149 -9.82 2.30 -5.80
CA GLY A 149 -8.65 2.81 -6.50
C GLY A 149 -9.03 3.68 -7.69
N TRP A 150 -8.00 4.09 -8.40
CA TRP A 150 -8.09 4.91 -9.61
C TRP A 150 -8.03 4.06 -10.87
N HIS A 151 -8.85 4.41 -11.88
CA HIS A 151 -8.81 3.84 -13.23
C HIS A 151 -8.83 4.98 -14.25
N ASN A 152 -7.69 5.25 -14.89
CA ASN A 152 -7.50 6.25 -15.94
C ASN A 152 -8.09 7.64 -15.63
N ASP A 153 -9.39 7.77 -15.47
CA ASP A 153 -10.10 9.04 -15.35
C ASP A 153 -11.00 9.17 -14.12
N GLY A 154 -11.12 8.14 -13.29
CA GLY A 154 -12.01 8.20 -12.13
C GLY A 154 -11.80 7.09 -11.10
N ASN A 155 -12.47 7.26 -9.99
CA ASN A 155 -12.50 6.26 -8.93
C ASN A 155 -13.44 5.10 -9.29
N VAL A 156 -13.14 3.91 -8.81
CA VAL A 156 -14.00 2.72 -8.95
C VAL A 156 -14.43 2.20 -7.58
N ASN A 157 -15.65 1.67 -7.49
CA ASN A 157 -16.15 1.01 -6.28
C ASN A 157 -15.99 -0.52 -6.33
N LEU A 158 -15.13 -1.02 -7.23
CA LEU A 158 -14.92 -2.44 -7.44
C LEU A 158 -14.14 -3.06 -6.28
N VAL A 159 -14.46 -4.32 -5.99
CA VAL A 159 -13.61 -5.22 -5.21
C VAL A 159 -13.29 -6.40 -6.11
N GLN A 160 -12.12 -6.36 -6.74
CA GLN A 160 -11.65 -7.38 -7.67
C GLN A 160 -10.85 -8.43 -6.90
N VAL A 161 -11.21 -9.69 -7.04
CA VAL A 161 -10.61 -10.81 -6.30
C VAL A 161 -9.85 -11.70 -7.24
N TYR A 162 -8.55 -11.81 -7.00
CA TYR A 162 -7.68 -12.73 -7.71
C TYR A 162 -7.53 -14.04 -6.95
N ASP A 163 -7.80 -15.15 -7.61
CA ASP A 163 -7.57 -16.51 -7.09
C ASP A 163 -6.25 -17.04 -7.64
N ILE A 164 -5.24 -17.17 -6.77
CA ILE A 164 -3.90 -17.61 -7.15
C ILE A 164 -3.84 -19.08 -7.62
N GLN A 165 -4.82 -19.91 -7.27
CA GLN A 165 -4.83 -21.31 -7.64
C GLN A 165 -5.31 -21.53 -9.08
N THR A 166 -6.22 -20.67 -9.54
CA THR A 166 -6.83 -20.80 -10.87
C THR A 166 -6.33 -19.77 -11.87
N ASP A 167 -5.53 -18.78 -11.42
CA ASP A 167 -5.10 -17.61 -12.22
C ASP A 167 -6.30 -16.88 -12.84
N THR A 168 -7.34 -16.62 -12.04
CA THR A 168 -8.58 -15.98 -12.50
C THR A 168 -9.00 -14.85 -11.59
N TRP A 169 -9.78 -13.92 -12.16
CA TRP A 169 -10.38 -12.80 -11.47
C TRP A 169 -11.89 -12.97 -11.34
N GLN A 170 -12.43 -12.50 -10.23
CA GLN A 170 -13.87 -12.42 -9.97
C GLN A 170 -14.19 -11.08 -9.30
N GLN A 171 -15.45 -10.65 -9.42
CA GLN A 171 -15.94 -9.48 -8.70
C GLN A 171 -16.60 -9.94 -7.39
N ALA A 172 -16.13 -9.39 -6.26
CA ALA A 172 -16.82 -9.54 -4.97
C ALA A 172 -17.89 -8.47 -4.76
N SER A 173 -18.57 -8.50 -3.59
CA SER A 173 -19.48 -7.43 -3.17
C SER A 173 -18.79 -6.08 -3.32
N PRO A 174 -19.39 -5.11 -4.03
CA PRO A 174 -18.75 -3.83 -4.30
C PRO A 174 -18.47 -3.06 -3.00
N PHE A 175 -17.45 -2.21 -3.04
CA PHE A 175 -17.13 -1.31 -1.92
C PHE A 175 -18.29 -0.35 -1.67
N LEU A 176 -18.84 -0.36 -0.47
CA LEU A 176 -20.06 0.40 -0.12
C LEU A 176 -19.79 1.89 0.11
N GLY A 177 -18.53 2.26 0.45
CA GLY A 177 -18.16 3.65 0.69
C GLY A 177 -18.09 4.49 -0.58
N GLU A 178 -17.82 5.78 -0.40
CA GLU A 178 -17.45 6.65 -1.52
C GLU A 178 -16.23 6.06 -2.23
N PRO A 179 -16.26 5.85 -3.56
CA PRO A 179 -15.09 5.34 -4.28
C PRO A 179 -13.91 6.30 -4.17
N VAL A 180 -12.75 5.77 -3.80
CA VAL A 180 -11.54 6.57 -3.49
C VAL A 180 -10.29 5.93 -4.08
N PHE A 181 -9.22 6.71 -4.15
CA PHE A 181 -7.86 6.26 -4.39
C PHE A 181 -6.93 6.74 -3.27
N GLY A 182 -5.81 6.07 -3.05
CA GLY A 182 -4.86 6.39 -1.98
C GLY A 182 -5.42 6.17 -0.57
N GLN A 183 -6.44 5.32 -0.45
CA GLN A 183 -6.96 4.83 0.83
C GLN A 183 -5.96 3.94 1.54
N ALA A 184 -6.11 3.81 2.85
CA ALA A 184 -5.41 2.82 3.65
C ALA A 184 -6.33 1.63 3.93
N ALA A 185 -5.80 0.41 3.84
CA ALA A 185 -6.54 -0.78 4.25
C ALA A 185 -5.63 -1.89 4.75
N ALA A 186 -6.17 -2.70 5.65
CA ALA A 186 -5.56 -3.96 6.07
C ALA A 186 -6.64 -5.00 6.37
N ILE A 187 -6.22 -6.26 6.47
CA ILE A 187 -7.08 -7.40 6.78
C ILE A 187 -6.56 -8.11 8.03
N SER A 188 -7.47 -8.49 8.92
CA SER A 188 -7.19 -9.32 10.10
C SER A 188 -8.25 -10.40 10.20
N GLY A 189 -7.84 -11.67 10.08
CA GLY A 189 -8.77 -12.77 9.91
C GLY A 189 -9.60 -12.61 8.64
N ASN A 190 -10.93 -12.60 8.76
CA ASN A 190 -11.88 -12.34 7.67
C ASN A 190 -12.38 -10.89 7.64
N THR A 191 -11.77 -9.99 8.42
CA THR A 191 -12.20 -8.59 8.55
C THR A 191 -11.26 -7.67 7.81
N ILE A 192 -11.78 -6.94 6.82
CA ILE A 192 -11.12 -5.85 6.12
C ILE A 192 -11.54 -4.53 6.78
N VAL A 193 -10.59 -3.61 6.96
CA VAL A 193 -10.90 -2.21 7.29
C VAL A 193 -10.26 -1.32 6.25
N VAL A 194 -11.07 -0.44 5.64
CA VAL A 194 -10.65 0.54 4.64
C VAL A 194 -10.97 1.93 5.17
N CYS A 195 -9.98 2.82 5.19
CA CYS A 195 -10.18 4.20 5.62
C CYS A 195 -9.67 5.21 4.60
N ASP A 196 -10.38 6.33 4.52
CA ASP A 196 -9.96 7.56 3.85
C ASP A 196 -9.78 7.46 2.34
N GLY A 197 -8.88 8.28 1.82
CA GLY A 197 -8.59 8.41 0.40
C GLY A 197 -9.15 9.69 -0.21
N VAL A 198 -9.13 9.74 -1.52
CA VAL A 198 -9.48 10.91 -2.31
C VAL A 198 -10.47 10.53 -3.40
N LYS A 199 -11.50 11.34 -3.58
CA LYS A 199 -12.47 11.23 -4.67
C LYS A 199 -12.30 12.31 -5.70
N THR A 200 -12.72 12.01 -6.93
CA THR A 200 -12.91 13.02 -7.98
C THR A 200 -14.19 13.81 -7.76
N GLN A 201 -14.13 15.08 -8.14
CA GLN A 201 -15.30 15.96 -8.22
C GLN A 201 -15.37 16.58 -9.62
N ALA A 202 -16.53 16.54 -10.23
CA ALA A 202 -16.82 17.25 -11.46
C ALA A 202 -16.83 18.77 -11.21
N ASN A 203 -16.37 19.54 -12.20
CA ASN A 203 -16.39 21.00 -12.18
C ASN A 203 -16.93 21.55 -13.51
N ALA A 204 -17.46 22.77 -13.47
CA ALA A 204 -17.94 23.43 -14.66
C ALA A 204 -16.81 24.04 -15.51
N ASP A 205 -15.71 24.43 -14.90
CA ASP A 205 -14.61 25.23 -15.47
C ASP A 205 -13.32 24.43 -15.72
N LYS A 206 -13.26 23.19 -15.27
CA LYS A 206 -12.12 22.29 -15.46
C LYS A 206 -12.54 20.83 -15.44
N ARG A 207 -11.70 19.99 -16.01
CA ARG A 207 -11.99 18.55 -16.16
C ARG A 207 -12.42 17.89 -14.84
N ARG A 208 -11.70 18.14 -13.75
CA ARG A 208 -11.99 17.58 -12.41
C ARG A 208 -11.21 18.30 -11.32
N SER A 209 -11.64 18.13 -10.08
CA SER A 209 -10.87 18.41 -8.88
C SER A 209 -10.88 17.18 -7.97
N PHE A 210 -10.18 17.28 -6.85
CA PHE A 210 -10.01 16.19 -5.90
C PHE A 210 -10.39 16.64 -4.50
N ALA A 211 -11.08 15.77 -3.76
CA ALA A 211 -11.47 16.03 -2.38
C ALA A 211 -11.15 14.83 -1.49
N SER A 212 -10.62 15.10 -0.30
CA SER A 212 -10.44 14.09 0.73
C SER A 212 -11.80 13.55 1.21
N VAL A 213 -11.85 12.27 1.51
CA VAL A 213 -13.03 11.58 2.05
C VAL A 213 -12.67 10.98 3.40
N ALA A 214 -13.20 11.58 4.48
CA ALA A 214 -13.07 11.04 5.83
C ALA A 214 -14.13 9.96 6.06
N GLN A 215 -13.77 8.71 5.77
CA GLN A 215 -14.63 7.55 5.95
C GLN A 215 -13.82 6.35 6.42
N CYS A 216 -14.44 5.48 7.20
CA CYS A 216 -13.92 4.15 7.48
C CYS A 216 -15.02 3.11 7.27
N LEU A 217 -14.70 2.00 6.64
CA LEU A 217 -15.60 0.88 6.45
C LEU A 217 -14.96 -0.43 6.92
N LYS A 218 -15.79 -1.28 7.50
CA LYS A 218 -15.47 -2.65 7.84
C LYS A 218 -16.18 -3.58 6.87
N GLY A 219 -15.42 -4.44 6.20
CA GLY A 219 -15.93 -5.53 5.39
C GLY A 219 -15.69 -6.85 6.09
N THR A 220 -16.72 -7.67 6.27
CA THR A 220 -16.59 -9.03 6.78
C THR A 220 -16.75 -10.01 5.63
N ILE A 221 -15.69 -10.73 5.31
CA ILE A 221 -15.70 -11.75 4.24
C ILE A 221 -16.44 -12.98 4.76
N ASP A 222 -17.39 -13.47 3.98
CA ASP A 222 -18.08 -14.72 4.24
C ASP A 222 -17.09 -15.88 4.07
N GLU A 223 -16.92 -16.72 5.11
CA GLU A 223 -15.92 -17.79 5.12
C GLU A 223 -16.21 -18.89 4.09
N GLN A 224 -17.48 -19.08 3.69
CA GLN A 224 -17.91 -20.08 2.70
C GLN A 224 -17.94 -19.50 1.28
N ASN A 225 -18.04 -18.18 1.14
CA ASN A 225 -18.06 -17.50 -0.14
C ASN A 225 -17.18 -16.23 -0.12
N PRO A 226 -15.91 -16.34 -0.51
CA PRO A 226 -14.96 -15.23 -0.46
C PRO A 226 -15.33 -14.03 -1.35
N LEU A 227 -16.32 -14.19 -2.25
CA LEU A 227 -16.84 -13.10 -3.06
C LEU A 227 -17.93 -12.27 -2.36
N LYS A 228 -18.43 -12.76 -1.23
CA LYS A 228 -19.45 -12.06 -0.45
C LYS A 228 -18.81 -11.33 0.73
N ILE A 229 -18.96 -10.02 0.75
CA ILE A 229 -18.45 -9.15 1.81
C ILE A 229 -19.61 -8.34 2.38
N ASP A 230 -19.84 -8.43 3.69
CA ASP A 230 -20.79 -7.58 4.42
C ASP A 230 -20.06 -6.29 4.82
N TRP A 231 -20.36 -5.20 4.11
CA TRP A 231 -19.76 -3.89 4.36
C TRP A 231 -20.60 -3.09 5.36
N ARG A 232 -19.93 -2.46 6.32
CA ARG A 232 -20.55 -1.56 7.31
C ARG A 232 -19.69 -0.32 7.51
N THR A 233 -20.32 0.81 7.63
CA THR A 233 -19.65 2.06 8.01
C THR A 233 -19.17 1.97 9.46
N LEU A 234 -17.98 2.46 9.71
CA LEU A 234 -17.41 2.68 11.03
C LEU A 234 -17.38 4.18 11.33
N ASP A 235 -17.47 4.53 12.61
CA ASP A 235 -17.15 5.89 13.04
C ASP A 235 -15.69 6.19 12.67
N HIS A 236 -15.46 7.38 12.10
CA HIS A 236 -14.11 7.80 11.74
C HIS A 236 -13.32 8.25 12.99
N PRO A 237 -12.07 7.80 13.21
CA PRO A 237 -11.35 8.06 14.46
C PRO A 237 -11.13 9.53 14.78
N THR A 238 -10.99 10.40 13.78
CA THR A 238 -10.67 11.83 13.98
C THR A 238 -11.56 12.80 13.20
N GLY A 239 -12.32 12.33 12.21
CA GLY A 239 -13.06 13.18 11.26
C GLY A 239 -12.17 13.87 10.21
N THR A 240 -10.86 13.70 10.26
CA THR A 240 -9.90 14.26 9.28
C THR A 240 -9.29 13.14 8.45
N ALA A 241 -9.54 13.16 7.14
CA ALA A 241 -9.00 12.17 6.21
C ALA A 241 -7.49 12.31 6.03
N HIS A 242 -6.83 11.17 5.84
CA HIS A 242 -5.41 11.09 5.48
C HIS A 242 -5.24 10.30 4.19
N TYR A 243 -4.45 10.85 3.29
CA TYR A 243 -4.15 10.28 1.99
C TYR A 243 -2.84 9.52 2.04
N ARG A 244 -2.83 8.29 1.48
CA ARG A 244 -1.65 7.44 1.36
C ARG A 244 -0.97 7.12 2.70
N MET A 245 -1.77 6.75 3.71
CA MET A 245 -1.27 6.11 4.93
C MET A 245 -0.77 4.70 4.63
N ALA A 246 0.20 4.23 5.42
CA ALA A 246 0.58 2.84 5.48
C ALA A 246 -0.35 2.05 6.41
N ALA A 247 -0.77 0.84 6.03
CA ALA A 247 -1.65 0.02 6.87
C ALA A 247 -1.20 -1.44 6.92
N SER A 248 -1.34 -2.07 8.08
CA SER A 248 -1.10 -3.50 8.33
C SER A 248 -1.90 -4.00 9.51
N SER A 249 -1.92 -5.32 9.72
CA SER A 249 -2.53 -5.95 10.88
C SER A 249 -1.48 -6.64 11.76
N TYR A 250 -1.73 -6.62 13.07
CA TYR A 250 -0.94 -7.35 14.05
C TYR A 250 -1.79 -7.69 15.27
N ASN A 251 -1.75 -8.95 15.71
CA ASN A 251 -2.44 -9.45 16.91
C ASN A 251 -3.92 -9.02 17.01
N GLY A 252 -4.70 -9.25 15.94
CA GLY A 252 -6.15 -8.95 15.93
C GLY A 252 -6.50 -7.47 15.86
N ALA A 253 -5.52 -6.59 15.66
CA ALA A 253 -5.74 -5.18 15.43
C ALA A 253 -5.20 -4.74 14.07
N ILE A 254 -5.80 -3.67 13.52
CA ILE A 254 -5.35 -3.01 12.29
C ILE A 254 -4.75 -1.66 12.66
N TYR A 255 -3.57 -1.38 12.12
CA TYR A 255 -2.82 -0.14 12.32
C TYR A 255 -2.75 0.65 11.02
N MET A 256 -2.94 1.97 11.11
CA MET A 256 -2.83 2.91 9.98
C MET A 256 -1.92 4.06 10.40
N LEU A 257 -0.85 4.32 9.64
CA LEU A 257 0.24 5.20 10.02
C LEU A 257 0.53 6.25 8.97
N GLY A 258 0.79 7.49 9.37
CA GLY A 258 1.34 8.54 8.53
C GLY A 258 0.38 9.12 7.50
N GLY A 259 0.83 9.25 6.25
CA GLY A 259 0.06 9.88 5.18
C GLY A 259 0.06 11.41 5.24
N SER A 260 -0.93 12.05 4.63
CA SER A 260 -1.11 13.51 4.68
C SER A 260 -2.59 13.90 4.70
N ALA A 261 -2.94 14.90 5.49
CA ALA A 261 -4.29 15.49 5.45
C ALA A 261 -4.52 16.39 4.22
N ASN A 262 -3.46 16.76 3.50
CA ASN A 262 -3.53 17.49 2.25
C ASN A 262 -3.22 16.53 1.08
N PRO A 263 -4.20 16.06 0.30
CA PRO A 263 -3.96 15.16 -0.82
C PRO A 263 -3.14 15.83 -1.91
N TYR A 264 -2.26 15.05 -2.56
CA TYR A 264 -1.18 15.58 -3.36
C TYR A 264 -0.90 14.75 -4.63
N ASN A 265 -0.28 15.39 -5.63
CA ASN A 265 0.32 14.74 -6.78
C ASN A 265 1.57 13.96 -6.40
N TYR A 266 2.03 13.06 -7.26
CA TYR A 266 3.19 12.20 -7.00
C TYR A 266 4.46 12.96 -6.57
N ASN A 267 4.58 14.25 -6.89
CA ASN A 267 5.72 15.09 -6.51
C ASN A 267 5.63 15.69 -5.08
N GLY A 268 4.54 15.40 -4.33
CA GLY A 268 4.30 15.92 -2.99
C GLY A 268 3.60 17.28 -2.94
N MET A 269 3.29 17.88 -4.11
CA MET A 269 2.52 19.12 -4.19
C MET A 269 1.02 18.82 -4.10
N GLY A 270 0.37 19.41 -3.12
CA GLY A 270 -1.08 19.24 -2.91
C GLY A 270 -1.92 19.74 -4.09
N TYR A 271 -3.07 19.14 -4.29
CA TYR A 271 -4.02 19.58 -5.33
C TYR A 271 -4.54 21.00 -5.11
N ASN A 272 -4.35 21.56 -3.93
CA ASN A 272 -4.60 22.97 -3.58
C ASN A 272 -3.41 23.90 -3.88
N GLY A 273 -2.36 23.41 -4.53
CA GLY A 273 -1.15 24.17 -4.86
C GLY A 273 -0.18 24.41 -3.69
N LYS A 274 -0.43 23.79 -2.53
CA LYS A 274 0.47 23.92 -1.36
C LYS A 274 1.21 22.60 -1.13
N PRO A 275 2.49 22.61 -0.68
CA PRO A 275 3.19 21.39 -0.30
C PRO A 275 2.40 20.59 0.73
N ALA A 276 2.28 19.26 0.55
CA ALA A 276 1.60 18.40 1.49
C ALA A 276 2.53 18.04 2.66
N PRO A 277 2.13 18.31 3.92
CA PRO A 277 2.93 17.92 5.07
C PRO A 277 2.71 16.42 5.36
N ALA A 278 3.79 15.72 5.72
CA ALA A 278 3.68 14.37 6.23
C ALA A 278 3.04 14.34 7.61
N SER A 279 2.13 13.41 7.84
CA SER A 279 1.44 13.22 9.11
C SER A 279 2.17 12.23 10.03
N GLY A 280 2.07 12.47 11.32
CA GLY A 280 2.48 11.53 12.36
C GLY A 280 1.32 10.70 12.94
N HIS A 281 0.15 10.70 12.35
CA HIS A 281 -1.01 9.99 12.90
C HIS A 281 -0.79 8.48 13.00
N VAL A 282 -1.32 7.92 14.07
CA VAL A 282 -1.37 6.47 14.33
C VAL A 282 -2.76 6.11 14.80
N TRP A 283 -3.44 5.28 14.03
CA TRP A 283 -4.74 4.73 14.40
C TRP A 283 -4.63 3.23 14.59
N ARG A 284 -5.27 2.73 15.62
CA ARG A 284 -5.41 1.31 15.91
C ARG A 284 -6.89 0.95 15.96
N PHE A 285 -7.31 -0.02 15.15
CA PHE A 285 -8.64 -0.59 15.20
C PHE A 285 -8.58 -1.99 15.82
N ASP A 286 -9.24 -2.17 16.96
CA ASP A 286 -9.41 -3.46 17.61
C ASP A 286 -10.57 -4.21 16.92
N VAL A 287 -10.25 -5.27 16.20
CA VAL A 287 -11.22 -5.99 15.38
C VAL A 287 -12.27 -6.71 16.24
N ALA A 288 -11.86 -7.31 17.35
CA ALA A 288 -12.75 -8.06 18.24
C ALA A 288 -13.75 -7.16 18.96
N ASN A 289 -13.27 -5.98 19.43
CA ASN A 289 -14.07 -5.02 20.18
C ASN A 289 -14.72 -3.96 19.28
N ASN A 290 -14.45 -3.96 17.99
CA ASN A 290 -14.94 -2.99 17.00
C ASN A 290 -14.70 -1.53 17.45
N ARG A 291 -13.48 -1.23 17.91
CA ARG A 291 -13.14 0.05 18.56
C ARG A 291 -11.87 0.67 18.03
N TRP A 292 -11.94 1.97 17.73
CA TRP A 292 -10.78 2.79 17.39
C TRP A 292 -10.04 3.30 18.65
N GLN A 293 -8.73 3.43 18.47
CA GLN A 293 -7.84 4.17 19.36
C GLN A 293 -6.95 5.08 18.50
N VAL A 294 -6.86 6.34 18.88
CA VAL A 294 -5.84 7.27 18.37
C VAL A 294 -4.65 7.17 19.31
N LEU A 295 -3.54 6.72 18.79
CA LEU A 295 -2.32 6.46 19.57
C LEU A 295 -1.38 7.67 19.53
N ALA A 296 -0.26 7.59 20.25
CA ALA A 296 0.76 8.63 20.23
C ALA A 296 1.30 8.84 18.81
N PRO A 297 1.60 10.09 18.42
CA PRO A 297 2.08 10.36 17.07
C PRO A 297 3.46 9.76 16.82
N LEU A 298 3.72 9.38 15.58
CA LEU A 298 5.01 8.89 15.12
C LEU A 298 6.13 9.88 15.45
N LYS A 299 7.26 9.40 15.95
CA LYS A 299 8.48 10.20 16.15
C LYS A 299 9.02 10.79 14.84
N THR A 300 8.82 10.07 13.74
CA THR A 300 9.21 10.51 12.39
C THR A 300 8.01 10.43 11.47
N PRO A 301 7.30 11.54 11.20
CA PRO A 301 6.24 11.59 10.22
C PRO A 301 6.71 11.19 8.83
N SER A 302 5.86 10.50 8.07
CA SER A 302 6.13 10.15 6.67
C SER A 302 4.83 9.96 5.89
N MET A 303 4.90 10.06 4.57
CA MET A 303 3.78 9.92 3.67
C MET A 303 4.16 9.18 2.38
N ASP A 304 3.20 8.96 1.50
CA ASP A 304 3.36 8.34 0.18
C ASP A 304 3.70 6.85 0.26
N HIS A 305 2.98 6.13 1.11
CA HIS A 305 3.15 4.69 1.31
C HIS A 305 2.10 3.88 0.54
N ARG A 306 2.49 2.67 0.07
CA ARG A 306 1.62 1.67 -0.58
C ARG A 306 1.43 0.42 0.25
N GLY A 307 1.98 0.36 1.44
CA GLY A 307 1.85 -0.73 2.39
C GLY A 307 2.67 -0.49 3.65
N LEU A 308 2.39 -1.31 4.64
CA LEU A 308 3.08 -1.37 5.91
C LEU A 308 3.47 -2.82 6.15
N LEU A 309 4.73 -3.08 6.42
CA LEU A 309 5.20 -4.44 6.65
C LEU A 309 5.36 -4.70 8.15
N GLU A 310 4.75 -5.77 8.61
CA GLU A 310 4.87 -6.21 10.00
C GLU A 310 5.90 -7.34 10.11
N HIS A 311 6.78 -7.26 11.10
CA HIS A 311 7.64 -8.37 11.49
C HIS A 311 8.04 -8.26 12.98
N GLY A 312 7.71 -9.31 13.73
CA GLY A 312 8.08 -9.42 15.15
C GLY A 312 7.52 -8.31 16.04
N GLY A 313 6.31 -7.84 15.76
CA GLY A 313 5.66 -6.76 16.52
C GLY A 313 6.17 -5.36 16.17
N ILE A 314 6.87 -5.23 15.05
CA ILE A 314 7.33 -3.94 14.51
C ILE A 314 6.68 -3.68 13.18
N LEU A 315 6.19 -2.46 13.00
CA LEU A 315 5.57 -1.97 11.79
C LEU A 315 6.57 -1.14 11.00
N TYR A 316 6.89 -1.54 9.77
CA TYR A 316 7.93 -0.92 8.95
C TYR A 316 7.34 -0.16 7.79
N ARG A 317 7.68 1.14 7.71
CA ARG A 317 7.47 2.02 6.58
C ARG A 317 8.76 2.09 5.76
N ILE A 318 8.69 1.77 4.46
CA ILE A 318 9.87 1.64 3.60
C ILE A 318 9.83 2.75 2.54
N GLY A 319 10.83 3.62 2.53
CA GLY A 319 10.88 4.78 1.64
C GLY A 319 9.83 5.82 2.01
N GLY A 320 9.13 6.34 0.99
CA GLY A 320 8.14 7.41 1.14
C GLY A 320 8.77 8.80 1.13
N MET A 321 7.96 9.80 1.52
CA MET A 321 8.38 11.20 1.60
C MET A 321 8.34 11.70 3.05
N ASP A 322 9.27 12.59 3.38
CA ASP A 322 9.28 13.28 4.66
C ASP A 322 8.40 14.56 4.64
N ASN A 323 8.45 15.32 5.73
CA ASN A 323 7.64 16.53 5.88
C ASN A 323 8.02 17.67 4.92
N GLN A 324 9.18 17.64 4.26
CA GLN A 324 9.61 18.55 3.22
C GLN A 324 9.36 17.98 1.81
N GLN A 325 8.56 16.95 1.67
CA GLN A 325 8.29 16.23 0.43
C GLN A 325 9.56 15.66 -0.23
N GLN A 326 10.62 15.42 0.57
CA GLN A 326 11.82 14.76 0.08
C GLN A 326 11.60 13.25 0.04
N VAL A 327 11.88 12.64 -1.10
CA VAL A 327 11.88 11.18 -1.25
C VAL A 327 13.05 10.62 -0.44
N THR A 328 12.79 9.61 0.39
CA THR A 328 13.78 9.12 1.37
C THR A 328 14.26 7.71 1.09
N THR A 329 15.43 7.38 1.66
CA THR A 329 15.97 6.02 1.74
C THR A 329 15.56 5.32 3.03
N LYS A 330 14.80 5.98 3.92
CA LYS A 330 14.55 5.52 5.29
C LYS A 330 13.71 4.24 5.32
N VAL A 331 14.08 3.37 6.25
CA VAL A 331 13.27 2.23 6.70
C VAL A 331 12.94 2.49 8.16
N LEU A 332 11.72 2.92 8.41
CA LEU A 332 11.26 3.36 9.73
C LEU A 332 10.48 2.23 10.40
N GLY A 333 10.96 1.75 11.53
CA GLY A 333 10.31 0.72 12.33
C GLY A 333 9.71 1.32 13.61
N ASP A 334 8.40 1.09 13.80
CA ASP A 334 7.66 1.52 14.99
C ASP A 334 7.21 0.27 15.75
N LYS A 335 7.67 0.09 16.99
CA LYS A 335 7.26 -1.05 17.81
C LYS A 335 5.83 -0.86 18.28
N VAL A 336 5.00 -1.88 18.09
CA VAL A 336 3.58 -1.84 18.48
C VAL A 336 3.41 -1.58 19.97
N GLU A 337 4.31 -2.08 20.81
CA GLU A 337 4.28 -1.87 22.26
C GLU A 337 4.66 -0.44 22.70
N GLU A 338 5.26 0.36 21.80
CA GLU A 338 5.65 1.76 22.05
C GLU A 338 4.68 2.77 21.41
N LEU A 339 3.70 2.29 20.60
CA LEU A 339 2.64 3.08 19.99
C LEU A 339 1.41 3.15 20.93
#